data_156f54ac326087f8c8f5d7e1b36d000a
#
_entry.id   156f54ac326087f8c8f5d7e1b36d000a
#
_cell.length_a   1.000
_cell.length_b   1.000
_cell.length_c   1.000
_cell.angle_alpha   90.00
_cell.angle_beta   90.00
_cell.angle_gamma   90.00
#
_symmetry.space_group_name_H-M   'P 1'
#
loop_
_entity.id
_entity.type
_entity.pdbx_description
1 polymer ?
#
loop_
_entity_poly.entity_id
_entity_poly.type
_entity_poly.pdbx_seq_one_letter_code
_entity_poly.pdbx_strand_id
1 'polypeptide(L)'
;FEGALCAFYEEPEAMHELIAAIKEMKMAQIKLIKENINPDVLMFHDDWGSKTNLFMAPDMWREFFKEPYREIYSLIKGEGMIAMHHADSYCQPIARDMVEIGIDIWEGVLPSNDIQQIKKDTDYKLLLMGGIEASVVDVPDWTEEKVRAEVQRACREYSEGGCFIPCLTYGGEGSIFPGVNDCIMDEIRKQSKIYFG
;
A
#
# COMPACT_ATOMS: atom_id res chain seq x y z
N PHE A 1 -5.74 21.22 0.03
CA PHE A 1 -6.32 19.88 -0.09
C PHE A 1 -7.79 19.92 -0.50
N GLU A 2 -8.67 20.59 0.29
CA GLU A 2 -10.12 20.69 -0.02
C GLU A 2 -10.39 21.26 -1.41
N GLY A 3 -9.75 22.38 -1.80
CA GLY A 3 -9.94 22.95 -3.13
C GLY A 3 -9.56 22.01 -4.28
N ALA A 4 -8.55 21.16 -4.08
CA ALA A 4 -8.20 20.14 -5.08
C ALA A 4 -9.28 19.06 -5.19
N LEU A 5 -9.89 18.64 -4.08
CA LEU A 5 -11.00 17.68 -4.10
C LEU A 5 -12.27 18.29 -4.71
N CYS A 6 -12.57 19.56 -4.46
CA CYS A 6 -13.69 20.26 -5.10
C CYS A 6 -13.50 20.37 -6.61
N ALA A 7 -12.26 20.57 -7.08
CA ALA A 7 -11.96 20.72 -8.51
C ALA A 7 -12.36 19.50 -9.35
N PHE A 8 -12.40 18.30 -8.78
CA PHE A 8 -12.92 17.11 -9.49
C PHE A 8 -14.39 17.23 -9.89
N TYR A 9 -15.18 18.04 -9.16
CA TYR A 9 -16.57 18.32 -9.46
C TYR A 9 -16.77 19.60 -10.27
N GLU A 10 -15.95 20.62 -9.98
CA GLU A 10 -16.12 21.97 -10.53
C GLU A 10 -15.41 22.15 -11.87
N GLU A 11 -14.27 21.47 -12.07
CA GLU A 11 -13.39 21.62 -13.23
C GLU A 11 -12.88 20.26 -13.74
N PRO A 12 -13.77 19.29 -14.04
CA PRO A 12 -13.38 17.91 -14.35
C PRO A 12 -12.42 17.79 -15.56
N GLU A 13 -12.62 18.60 -16.61
CA GLU A 13 -11.74 18.60 -17.77
C GLU A 13 -10.31 19.04 -17.41
N ALA A 14 -10.17 20.08 -16.60
CA ALA A 14 -8.87 20.55 -16.13
C ALA A 14 -8.18 19.51 -15.25
N MET A 15 -8.94 18.77 -14.43
CA MET A 15 -8.39 17.68 -13.61
C MET A 15 -7.94 16.50 -14.47
N HIS A 16 -8.66 16.13 -15.52
CA HIS A 16 -8.19 15.13 -16.49
C HIS A 16 -6.90 15.56 -17.18
N GLU A 17 -6.78 16.82 -17.63
CA GLU A 17 -5.57 17.36 -18.23
C GLU A 17 -4.38 17.32 -17.25
N LEU A 18 -4.58 17.73 -16.01
CA LEU A 18 -3.57 17.70 -14.96
C LEU A 18 -3.07 16.28 -14.68
N ILE A 19 -4.00 15.33 -14.51
CA ILE A 19 -3.68 13.92 -14.26
C ILE A 19 -2.92 13.32 -15.45
N ALA A 20 -3.32 13.64 -16.68
CA ALA A 20 -2.63 13.19 -17.87
C ALA A 20 -1.18 13.72 -17.92
N ALA A 21 -0.95 14.99 -17.60
CA ALA A 21 0.38 15.58 -17.53
C ALA A 21 1.25 14.93 -16.45
N ILE A 22 0.69 14.68 -15.26
CA ILE A 22 1.39 13.98 -14.17
C ILE A 22 1.72 12.54 -14.60
N LYS A 23 0.79 11.84 -15.22
CA LYS A 23 1.01 10.47 -15.73
C LYS A 23 2.20 10.44 -16.70
N GLU A 24 2.23 11.32 -17.70
CA GLU A 24 3.34 11.37 -18.68
C GLU A 24 4.69 11.64 -17.99
N MET A 25 4.73 12.55 -17.03
CA MET A 25 5.92 12.81 -16.23
C MET A 25 6.37 11.54 -15.47
N LYS A 26 5.43 10.85 -14.81
CA LYS A 26 5.72 9.62 -14.07
C LYS A 26 6.21 8.50 -14.98
N MET A 27 5.61 8.32 -16.15
CA MET A 27 6.05 7.32 -17.14
C MET A 27 7.46 7.62 -17.66
N ALA A 28 7.82 8.89 -17.87
CA ALA A 28 9.18 9.27 -18.22
C ALA A 28 10.17 8.96 -17.08
N GLN A 29 9.81 9.22 -15.82
CA GLN A 29 10.62 8.86 -14.66
C GLN A 29 10.85 7.34 -14.54
N ILE A 30 9.83 6.52 -14.77
CA ILE A 30 9.94 5.04 -14.75
C ILE A 30 10.98 4.56 -15.74
N LYS A 31 10.97 5.08 -16.98
CA LYS A 31 11.96 4.74 -18.01
C LYS A 31 13.37 5.10 -17.59
N LEU A 32 13.57 6.30 -17.03
CA LEU A 32 14.88 6.73 -16.51
C LEU A 32 15.36 5.86 -15.36
N ILE A 33 14.46 5.47 -14.42
CA ILE A 33 14.78 4.58 -13.31
C ILE A 33 15.18 3.19 -13.84
N LYS A 34 14.43 2.65 -14.80
CA LYS A 34 14.76 1.37 -15.44
C LYS A 34 16.12 1.41 -16.12
N GLU A 35 16.38 2.44 -16.91
CA GLU A 35 17.62 2.58 -17.67
C GLU A 35 18.86 2.74 -16.76
N ASN A 36 18.75 3.50 -15.69
CA ASN A 36 19.91 3.89 -14.86
C ASN A 36 20.09 3.07 -13.59
N ILE A 37 19.02 2.49 -13.05
CA ILE A 37 19.03 1.76 -11.76
C ILE A 37 18.68 0.28 -11.97
N ASN A 38 17.73 -0.01 -12.86
CA ASN A 38 17.21 -1.35 -13.17
C ASN A 38 16.78 -2.15 -11.92
N PRO A 39 15.84 -1.62 -11.10
CA PRO A 39 15.38 -2.31 -9.90
C PRO A 39 14.47 -3.49 -10.24
N ASP A 40 14.36 -4.45 -9.31
CA ASP A 40 13.40 -5.57 -9.41
C ASP A 40 11.97 -5.15 -9.05
N VAL A 41 11.83 -4.15 -8.16
CA VAL A 41 10.55 -3.65 -7.68
C VAL A 41 10.52 -2.13 -7.81
N LEU A 42 9.43 -1.56 -8.29
CA LEU A 42 9.21 -0.12 -8.28
C LEU A 42 7.93 0.19 -7.48
N MET A 43 8.10 1.01 -6.44
CA MET A 43 7.02 1.44 -5.58
C MET A 43 6.54 2.86 -5.95
N PHE A 44 5.23 3.00 -6.11
CA PHE A 44 4.55 4.30 -6.12
C PHE A 44 3.98 4.58 -4.74
N HIS A 45 4.19 5.80 -4.25
CA HIS A 45 3.65 6.29 -3.01
C HIS A 45 2.56 7.33 -3.32
N ASP A 46 1.30 6.95 -3.10
CA ASP A 46 0.16 7.85 -3.31
C ASP A 46 -1.05 7.39 -2.50
N ASP A 47 -1.40 8.14 -1.47
CA ASP A 47 -2.52 7.81 -0.60
C ASP A 47 -3.85 8.18 -1.24
N TRP A 48 -4.73 7.22 -1.41
CA TRP A 48 -6.07 7.41 -1.97
C TRP A 48 -7.15 7.61 -0.90
N GLY A 49 -6.75 7.62 0.35
CA GLY A 49 -7.66 7.75 1.48
C GLY A 49 -6.99 8.19 2.77
N SER A 50 -7.82 8.35 3.78
CA SER A 50 -7.43 8.48 5.18
C SER A 50 -7.39 7.10 5.85
N LYS A 51 -7.15 7.06 7.16
CA LYS A 51 -7.19 5.80 7.94
C LYS A 51 -8.57 5.11 7.93
N THR A 52 -9.64 5.82 7.60
CA THR A 52 -11.01 5.32 7.73
C THR A 52 -11.84 5.38 6.45
N ASN A 53 -11.47 6.21 5.49
CA ASN A 53 -12.25 6.43 4.27
C ASN A 53 -11.35 6.78 3.09
N LEU A 54 -11.81 6.47 1.87
CA LEU A 54 -11.27 7.06 0.65
C LEU A 54 -11.45 8.59 0.66
N PHE A 55 -10.56 9.34 0.00
CA PHE A 55 -10.71 10.78 -0.18
C PHE A 55 -11.84 11.16 -1.12
N MET A 56 -12.26 10.24 -1.98
CA MET A 56 -13.37 10.41 -2.91
C MET A 56 -14.17 9.12 -3.08
N ALA A 57 -15.38 9.22 -3.64
CA ALA A 57 -16.18 8.05 -3.93
C ALA A 57 -15.44 7.09 -4.89
N PRO A 58 -15.60 5.75 -4.74
CA PRO A 58 -14.93 4.78 -5.61
C PRO A 58 -15.14 5.02 -7.10
N ASP A 59 -16.34 5.44 -7.51
CA ASP A 59 -16.64 5.69 -8.92
C ASP A 59 -15.89 6.92 -9.45
N MET A 60 -15.72 7.97 -8.64
CA MET A 60 -14.91 9.12 -8.99
C MET A 60 -13.43 8.74 -9.07
N TRP A 61 -12.91 7.92 -8.15
CA TRP A 61 -11.57 7.40 -8.24
C TRP A 61 -11.37 6.60 -9.54
N ARG A 62 -12.35 5.76 -9.94
CA ARG A 62 -12.30 5.01 -11.19
C ARG A 62 -12.29 5.90 -12.42
N GLU A 63 -13.10 6.96 -12.41
CA GLU A 63 -13.19 7.92 -13.51
C GLU A 63 -11.84 8.63 -13.75
N PHE A 64 -11.23 9.17 -12.71
CA PHE A 64 -10.07 10.03 -12.85
C PHE A 64 -8.74 9.29 -12.79
N PHE A 65 -8.62 8.21 -12.01
CA PHE A 65 -7.34 7.60 -11.67
C PHE A 65 -7.14 6.19 -12.24
N LYS A 66 -8.20 5.42 -12.45
CA LYS A 66 -8.04 4.00 -12.81
C LYS A 66 -7.24 3.79 -14.09
N GLU A 67 -7.57 4.46 -15.18
CA GLU A 67 -6.86 4.30 -16.44
C GLU A 67 -5.46 4.92 -16.43
N PRO A 68 -5.22 6.14 -15.92
CA PRO A 68 -3.87 6.67 -15.74
C PRO A 68 -2.94 5.73 -14.94
N TYR A 69 -3.41 5.16 -13.84
CA TYR A 69 -2.63 4.19 -13.07
C TYR A 69 -2.44 2.86 -13.81
N ARG A 70 -3.43 2.39 -14.57
CA ARG A 70 -3.28 1.20 -15.41
C ARG A 70 -2.13 1.36 -16.40
N GLU A 71 -2.00 2.51 -17.06
CA GLU A 71 -0.91 2.79 -17.97
C GLU A 71 0.45 2.80 -17.26
N ILE A 72 0.52 3.44 -16.08
CA ILE A 72 1.73 3.50 -15.24
C ILE A 72 2.18 2.09 -14.83
N TYR A 73 1.28 1.28 -14.24
CA TYR A 73 1.64 -0.07 -13.79
C TYR A 73 1.88 -1.04 -14.94
N SER A 74 1.20 -0.87 -16.07
CA SER A 74 1.48 -1.64 -17.28
C SER A 74 2.89 -1.36 -17.81
N LEU A 75 3.36 -0.11 -17.74
CA LEU A 75 4.73 0.22 -18.09
C LEU A 75 5.73 -0.43 -17.13
N ILE A 76 5.52 -0.32 -15.82
CA ILE A 76 6.38 -0.96 -14.81
C ILE A 76 6.53 -2.46 -15.08
N LYS A 77 5.41 -3.15 -15.30
CA LYS A 77 5.39 -4.59 -15.57
C LYS A 77 5.98 -4.92 -16.95
N GLY A 78 5.73 -4.10 -17.96
CA GLY A 78 6.32 -4.23 -19.30
C GLY A 78 7.84 -4.13 -19.31
N GLU A 79 8.41 -3.38 -18.37
CA GLU A 79 9.86 -3.27 -18.14
C GLU A 79 10.41 -4.40 -17.24
N GLY A 80 9.58 -5.39 -16.88
CA GLY A 80 9.97 -6.57 -16.11
C GLY A 80 10.14 -6.32 -14.61
N MET A 81 9.57 -5.23 -14.08
CA MET A 81 9.59 -4.92 -12.65
C MET A 81 8.29 -5.35 -11.96
N ILE A 82 8.37 -5.64 -10.67
CA ILE A 82 7.20 -5.84 -9.80
C ILE A 82 6.60 -4.47 -9.47
N ALA A 83 5.28 -4.34 -9.64
CA ALA A 83 4.55 -3.12 -9.36
C ALA A 83 4.09 -3.10 -7.89
N MET A 84 4.65 -2.20 -7.10
CA MET A 84 4.29 -1.99 -5.70
C MET A 84 3.61 -0.62 -5.55
N HIS A 85 2.54 -0.58 -4.77
CA HIS A 85 1.84 0.66 -4.44
C HIS A 85 1.80 0.84 -2.92
N HIS A 86 2.25 2.00 -2.45
CA HIS A 86 2.08 2.39 -1.06
C HIS A 86 0.81 3.22 -0.90
N ALA A 87 -0.03 2.80 0.02
CA ALA A 87 -1.12 3.60 0.58
C ALA A 87 -1.41 3.11 2.00
N ASP A 88 -1.03 3.91 3.01
CA ASP A 88 -1.33 3.61 4.42
C ASP A 88 -2.72 4.14 4.80
N SER A 89 -3.72 3.69 4.08
CA SER A 89 -5.08 4.21 4.11
C SER A 89 -6.15 3.12 3.98
N TYR A 90 -7.41 3.53 4.20
CA TYR A 90 -8.56 2.69 3.95
C TYR A 90 -8.87 2.67 2.46
N CYS A 91 -8.44 1.63 1.75
CA CYS A 91 -8.64 1.46 0.31
C CYS A 91 -9.41 0.19 -0.07
N GLN A 92 -9.99 -0.52 0.90
CA GLN A 92 -10.76 -1.75 0.65
C GLN A 92 -11.78 -1.64 -0.50
N PRO A 93 -12.56 -0.54 -0.68
CA PRO A 93 -13.55 -0.44 -1.75
C PRO A 93 -12.98 -0.50 -3.17
N ILE A 94 -11.68 -0.23 -3.34
CA ILE A 94 -10.98 -0.24 -4.63
C ILE A 94 -9.90 -1.34 -4.73
N ALA A 95 -9.87 -2.28 -3.78
CA ALA A 95 -8.86 -3.34 -3.78
C ALA A 95 -8.89 -4.24 -5.04
N ARG A 96 -10.07 -4.51 -5.60
CA ARG A 96 -10.20 -5.21 -6.89
C ARG A 96 -9.65 -4.37 -8.04
N ASP A 97 -9.89 -3.06 -8.02
CA ASP A 97 -9.35 -2.14 -9.02
C ASP A 97 -7.82 -2.14 -8.99
N MET A 98 -7.17 -2.26 -7.81
CA MET A 98 -5.71 -2.39 -7.70
C MET A 98 -5.18 -3.58 -8.50
N VAL A 99 -5.81 -4.75 -8.41
CA VAL A 99 -5.45 -5.92 -9.22
C VAL A 99 -5.66 -5.66 -10.71
N GLU A 100 -6.79 -5.06 -11.08
CA GLU A 100 -7.14 -4.79 -12.47
C GLU A 100 -6.20 -3.80 -13.16
N ILE A 101 -5.65 -2.83 -12.41
CA ILE A 101 -4.66 -1.88 -12.94
C ILE A 101 -3.23 -2.41 -12.90
N GLY A 102 -3.00 -3.61 -12.33
CA GLY A 102 -1.73 -4.32 -12.41
C GLY A 102 -0.81 -4.18 -11.19
N ILE A 103 -1.32 -3.74 -10.04
CA ILE A 103 -0.55 -3.73 -8.79
C ILE A 103 -0.35 -5.17 -8.32
N ASP A 104 0.90 -5.54 -8.03
CA ASP A 104 1.28 -6.83 -7.48
C ASP A 104 1.30 -6.81 -5.95
N ILE A 105 1.75 -5.69 -5.36
CA ILE A 105 1.91 -5.52 -3.91
C ILE A 105 1.25 -4.22 -3.47
N TRP A 106 0.31 -4.30 -2.52
CA TRP A 106 -0.16 -3.14 -1.78
C TRP A 106 0.57 -3.08 -0.42
N GLU A 107 1.49 -2.16 -0.29
CA GLU A 107 2.18 -1.83 0.94
C GLU A 107 1.45 -0.70 1.65
N GLY A 108 1.33 -0.78 2.97
CA GLY A 108 0.57 0.18 3.77
C GLY A 108 -0.81 -0.29 4.20
N VAL A 109 -1.16 -1.57 3.97
CA VAL A 109 -2.48 -2.05 4.34
C VAL A 109 -2.70 -1.97 5.85
N LEU A 110 -3.59 -1.05 6.28
CA LEU A 110 -3.94 -0.83 7.68
C LEU A 110 -4.94 -1.87 8.19
N PRO A 111 -4.95 -2.21 9.50
CA PRO A 111 -5.95 -3.06 10.13
C PRO A 111 -7.40 -2.56 10.03
N SER A 112 -7.62 -1.29 9.67
CA SER A 112 -8.95 -0.74 9.38
C SER A 112 -9.58 -1.32 8.11
N ASN A 113 -8.77 -1.91 7.22
CA ASN A 113 -9.23 -2.70 6.09
C ASN A 113 -9.50 -4.15 6.53
N ASP A 114 -10.53 -4.79 5.98
CA ASP A 114 -10.73 -6.22 6.18
C ASP A 114 -9.74 -7.01 5.28
N ILE A 115 -8.53 -7.19 5.79
CA ILE A 115 -7.41 -7.82 5.08
C ILE A 115 -7.78 -9.21 4.56
N GLN A 116 -8.49 -10.02 5.36
CA GLN A 116 -8.91 -11.36 4.95
C GLN A 116 -9.97 -11.33 3.84
N GLN A 117 -10.89 -10.35 3.89
CA GLN A 117 -11.88 -10.19 2.84
C GLN A 117 -11.23 -9.69 1.55
N ILE A 118 -10.29 -8.74 1.63
CA ILE A 118 -9.52 -8.25 0.47
C ILE A 118 -8.79 -9.40 -0.23
N LYS A 119 -8.13 -10.28 0.50
CA LYS A 119 -7.45 -11.45 -0.08
C LYS A 119 -8.41 -12.32 -0.89
N LYS A 120 -9.61 -12.59 -0.36
CA LYS A 120 -10.66 -13.35 -1.06
C LYS A 120 -11.19 -12.59 -2.28
N ASP A 121 -11.50 -11.30 -2.11
CA ASP A 121 -12.05 -10.45 -3.16
C ASP A 121 -11.11 -10.23 -4.33
N THR A 122 -9.81 -10.35 -4.10
CA THR A 122 -8.76 -10.25 -5.11
C THR A 122 -8.26 -11.60 -5.63
N ASP A 123 -8.93 -12.70 -5.27
CA ASP A 123 -8.52 -14.08 -5.63
C ASP A 123 -7.05 -14.36 -5.25
N TYR A 124 -6.57 -13.79 -4.15
CA TYR A 124 -5.17 -13.89 -3.69
C TYR A 124 -4.14 -13.41 -4.73
N LYS A 125 -4.51 -12.48 -5.60
CA LYS A 125 -3.62 -11.91 -6.63
C LYS A 125 -2.89 -10.65 -6.17
N LEU A 126 -3.38 -10.02 -5.09
CA LEU A 126 -2.77 -8.85 -4.48
C LEU A 126 -2.02 -9.26 -3.21
N LEU A 127 -0.70 -9.12 -3.22
CA LEU A 127 0.09 -9.31 -2.01
C LEU A 127 -0.10 -8.11 -1.09
N LEU A 128 -0.56 -8.35 0.14
CA LEU A 128 -0.80 -7.31 1.14
C LEU A 128 0.36 -7.23 2.11
N MET A 129 0.95 -6.05 2.26
CA MET A 129 2.08 -5.80 3.15
C MET A 129 1.69 -4.73 4.17
N GLY A 130 1.68 -5.09 5.48
CA GLY A 130 1.21 -4.20 6.53
C GLY A 130 0.61 -4.93 7.72
N GLY A 131 -0.56 -4.49 8.17
CA GLY A 131 -1.39 -5.18 9.14
C GLY A 131 -0.96 -5.05 10.61
N ILE A 132 0.20 -4.46 10.91
CA ILE A 132 0.64 -4.15 12.27
C ILE A 132 0.10 -2.77 12.64
N GLU A 133 -0.61 -2.68 13.78
CA GLU A 133 -1.22 -1.43 14.22
C GLU A 133 -0.18 -0.51 14.91
N ALA A 134 0.18 0.55 14.21
CA ALA A 134 1.19 1.48 14.65
C ALA A 134 0.87 2.14 16.00
N SER A 135 -0.38 2.47 16.24
CA SER A 135 -0.82 3.10 17.49
C SER A 135 -0.69 2.18 18.71
N VAL A 136 -0.43 0.90 18.50
CA VAL A 136 -0.17 -0.08 19.57
C VAL A 136 1.33 -0.26 19.82
N VAL A 137 2.14 -0.24 18.76
CA VAL A 137 3.56 -0.63 18.86
C VAL A 137 4.51 0.56 18.94
N ASP A 138 4.18 1.67 18.27
CA ASP A 138 5.07 2.84 18.15
C ASP A 138 4.58 3.99 19.03
N VAL A 139 4.67 3.79 20.34
CA VAL A 139 4.22 4.72 21.37
C VAL A 139 5.33 4.97 22.40
N PRO A 140 5.33 6.11 23.11
CA PRO A 140 6.41 6.44 24.08
C PRO A 140 6.59 5.41 25.21
N ASP A 141 5.53 4.72 25.61
CA ASP A 141 5.48 3.71 26.66
C ASP A 141 5.39 2.28 26.13
N TRP A 142 5.93 2.05 24.93
CA TRP A 142 5.97 0.72 24.32
C TRP A 142 6.72 -0.29 25.19
N THR A 143 6.34 -1.54 25.09
CA THR A 143 7.05 -2.66 25.72
C THR A 143 7.18 -3.81 24.74
N GLU A 144 8.24 -4.62 24.89
CA GLU A 144 8.41 -5.81 24.04
C GLU A 144 7.19 -6.72 24.05
N GLU A 145 6.53 -6.88 25.19
CA GLU A 145 5.33 -7.71 25.33
C GLU A 145 4.20 -7.20 24.43
N LYS A 146 3.90 -5.89 24.48
CA LYS A 146 2.86 -5.27 23.63
C LYS A 146 3.20 -5.42 22.14
N VAL A 147 4.43 -5.12 21.76
CA VAL A 147 4.89 -5.20 20.35
C VAL A 147 4.78 -6.64 19.84
N ARG A 148 5.31 -7.61 20.60
CA ARG A 148 5.24 -9.04 20.22
C ARG A 148 3.80 -9.54 20.13
N ALA A 149 2.94 -9.18 21.07
CA ALA A 149 1.53 -9.55 21.04
C ALA A 149 0.80 -9.04 19.79
N GLU A 150 1.09 -7.80 19.38
CA GLU A 150 0.51 -7.21 18.17
C GLU A 150 1.02 -7.89 16.88
N VAL A 151 2.30 -8.17 16.79
CA VAL A 151 2.87 -8.92 15.65
C VAL A 151 2.25 -10.32 15.57
N GLN A 152 2.13 -11.01 16.71
CA GLN A 152 1.47 -12.33 16.79
C GLN A 152 0.00 -12.26 16.37
N ARG A 153 -0.72 -11.19 16.77
CA ARG A 153 -2.10 -10.95 16.33
C ARG A 153 -2.16 -10.83 14.81
N ALA A 154 -1.36 -9.94 14.22
CA ALA A 154 -1.35 -9.72 12.78
C ALA A 154 -1.01 -11.00 12.00
N CYS A 155 0.00 -11.75 12.44
CA CYS A 155 0.36 -13.03 11.81
C CYS A 155 -0.76 -14.06 11.93
N ARG A 156 -1.35 -14.22 13.12
CA ARG A 156 -2.45 -15.19 13.34
C ARG A 156 -3.68 -14.86 12.50
N GLU A 157 -4.03 -13.57 12.41
CA GLU A 157 -5.25 -13.14 11.74
C GLU A 157 -5.10 -13.11 10.23
N TYR A 158 -3.89 -12.79 9.71
CA TYR A 158 -3.75 -12.47 8.28
C TYR A 158 -2.88 -13.44 7.48
N SER A 159 -2.11 -14.34 8.11
CA SER A 159 -1.21 -15.26 7.37
C SER A 159 -1.92 -16.43 6.70
N GLU A 160 -3.13 -16.80 7.15
CA GLU A 160 -3.87 -17.91 6.54
C GLU A 160 -4.08 -17.69 5.04
N GLY A 161 -3.75 -18.70 4.23
CA GLY A 161 -3.84 -18.66 2.76
C GLY A 161 -2.70 -17.88 2.07
N GLY A 162 -1.70 -17.38 2.79
CA GLY A 162 -0.59 -16.62 2.19
C GLY A 162 -0.98 -15.20 1.74
N CYS A 163 -0.26 -14.65 0.76
CA CYS A 163 -0.44 -13.31 0.20
C CYS A 163 -0.46 -12.19 1.26
N PHE A 164 0.36 -12.35 2.30
CA PHE A 164 0.49 -11.38 3.38
C PHE A 164 1.93 -11.30 3.90
N ILE A 165 2.44 -10.08 4.05
CA ILE A 165 3.72 -9.78 4.69
C ILE A 165 3.44 -8.85 5.86
N PRO A 166 3.60 -9.30 7.11
CA PRO A 166 3.44 -8.43 8.27
C PRO A 166 4.57 -7.40 8.32
N CYS A 167 4.21 -6.13 8.42
CA CYS A 167 5.19 -5.06 8.67
C CYS A 167 4.53 -3.83 9.28
N LEU A 168 5.36 -2.94 9.80
CA LEU A 168 4.98 -1.56 10.07
C LEU A 168 5.28 -0.76 8.80
N THR A 169 4.30 0.00 8.31
CA THR A 169 4.31 0.56 6.96
C THR A 169 4.78 2.00 6.85
N TYR A 170 5.24 2.57 7.95
CA TYR A 170 5.84 3.89 7.96
C TYR A 170 7.16 3.88 8.73
N GLY A 171 7.87 4.95 8.59
CA GLY A 171 9.03 5.22 9.38
C GLY A 171 10.32 5.14 8.60
N GLY A 172 11.03 6.26 8.56
CA GLY A 172 12.43 6.35 8.24
C GLY A 172 13.27 6.32 9.52
N GLU A 173 14.57 6.48 9.38
CA GLU A 173 15.48 6.56 10.52
C GLU A 173 15.05 7.67 11.50
N GLY A 174 14.85 7.30 12.77
CA GLY A 174 14.46 8.22 13.84
C GLY A 174 12.96 8.56 13.93
N SER A 175 12.10 8.02 13.04
CA SER A 175 10.65 8.25 13.10
C SER A 175 9.90 7.21 13.94
N ILE A 176 10.54 6.11 14.27
CA ILE A 176 10.01 5.05 15.13
C ILE A 176 10.78 5.07 16.46
N PHE A 177 10.09 4.82 17.57
CA PHE A 177 10.76 4.74 18.89
C PHE A 177 11.88 3.71 18.87
N PRO A 178 13.05 4.02 19.48
CA PRO A 178 14.21 3.13 19.47
C PRO A 178 13.88 1.73 20.01
N GLY A 179 14.25 0.70 19.26
CA GLY A 179 14.05 -0.71 19.62
C GLY A 179 12.72 -1.33 19.17
N VAL A 180 11.70 -0.53 18.82
CA VAL A 180 10.39 -1.03 18.37
C VAL A 180 10.57 -1.86 17.09
N ASN A 181 11.25 -1.31 16.09
CA ASN A 181 11.43 -2.01 14.82
C ASN A 181 12.21 -3.33 14.98
N ASP A 182 13.26 -3.34 15.80
CA ASP A 182 14.04 -4.56 16.06
C ASP A 182 13.17 -5.63 16.72
N CYS A 183 12.31 -5.23 17.68
CA CYS A 183 11.37 -6.12 18.34
C CYS A 183 10.33 -6.69 17.35
N ILE A 184 9.77 -5.85 16.47
CA ILE A 184 8.86 -6.28 15.41
C ILE A 184 9.53 -7.30 14.49
N MET A 185 10.72 -7.00 13.98
CA MET A 185 11.43 -7.86 13.04
C MET A 185 11.86 -9.18 13.66
N ASP A 186 12.29 -9.18 14.95
CA ASP A 186 12.59 -10.41 15.68
C ASP A 186 11.35 -11.31 15.81
N GLU A 187 10.21 -10.73 16.16
CA GLU A 187 8.97 -11.50 16.31
C GLU A 187 8.44 -11.99 14.96
N ILE A 188 8.48 -11.18 13.90
CA ILE A 188 8.11 -11.62 12.54
C ILE A 188 8.92 -12.85 12.13
N ARG A 189 10.25 -12.86 12.37
CA ARG A 189 11.11 -14.02 12.06
C ARG A 189 10.71 -15.28 12.81
N LYS A 190 10.21 -15.14 14.05
CA LYS A 190 9.71 -16.29 14.84
C LYS A 190 8.39 -16.79 14.27
N GLN A 191 7.46 -15.88 14.00
CA GLN A 191 6.14 -16.22 13.45
C GLN A 191 6.24 -16.82 12.03
N SER A 192 7.15 -16.32 11.21
CA SER A 192 7.43 -16.86 9.88
C SER A 192 7.74 -18.37 9.90
N LYS A 193 8.49 -18.84 10.90
CA LYS A 193 8.77 -20.27 11.06
C LYS A 193 7.56 -21.10 11.46
N ILE A 194 6.57 -20.49 12.09
CA ILE A 194 5.33 -21.17 12.50
C ILE A 194 4.38 -21.33 11.31
N TYR A 195 4.28 -20.29 10.46
CA TYR A 195 3.31 -20.27 9.37
C TYR A 195 3.86 -20.77 8.03
N PHE A 196 5.18 -20.72 7.82
CA PHE A 196 5.82 -21.00 6.53
C PHE A 196 7.09 -21.87 6.64
N GLY A 197 7.41 -22.37 7.84
CA GLY A 197 8.60 -23.19 8.13
C GLY A 197 8.45 -24.69 7.84
#